data_19a19d38c98b45779855c2f510935e3a
#
_entry.id   19a19d38c98b45779855c2f510935e3a
#
_cell.length_a   1.000
_cell.length_b   1.000
_cell.length_c   1.000
_cell.angle_alpha   90.00
_cell.angle_beta   90.00
_cell.angle_gamma   90.00
#
_symmetry.space_group_name_H-M   'P 1'
#
loop_
_entity.id
_entity.type
_entity.pdbx_description
1 polymer ?
#
loop_
_entity_poly.entity_id
_entity_poly.type
_entity_poly.pdbx_seq_one_letter_code
_entity_poly.pdbx_strand_id
1 'polypeptide(L)'
;MYCVKYDVALVSEKFQLVAFHKKMDDELHYETSVIPIHFNDQVIPFSNQASHLGLVRSAEHGNLVSIMERLAAHRRQLFSLLPAGLAFHHCGNPAANIRVQHIYCLPVLMSGLASLVLSKAEIKVISNYYKTNLIKQMKLLHRTPDPAIYFLAGTLPAEAQLHLRQFTLFNMICHLKQNILNKVAVSSLSVSYYKSTSWFHQIRYLCQQYGLFDPLIMLNNPPSKGHFKDQCRSKIYEYWHKKLTSEA
;
A
#
# COMPACT_ATOMS: atom_id res chain seq x y z
N MET A 1 -19.50 17.74 14.28
CA MET A 1 -20.87 17.21 14.49
C MET A 1 -20.99 15.69 14.40
N TYR A 2 -20.14 14.97 13.65
CA TYR A 2 -20.14 13.51 13.62
C TYR A 2 -19.89 12.87 15.00
N CYS A 3 -18.93 13.40 15.75
CA CYS A 3 -18.57 12.88 17.08
C CYS A 3 -19.71 12.99 18.10
N VAL A 4 -20.49 14.06 18.05
CA VAL A 4 -21.65 14.24 18.94
C VAL A 4 -22.77 13.24 18.62
N LYS A 5 -22.98 12.94 17.34
CA LYS A 5 -24.02 12.01 16.90
C LYS A 5 -23.76 10.57 17.34
N TYR A 6 -22.49 10.18 17.48
CA TYR A 6 -22.07 8.81 17.78
C TYR A 6 -21.38 8.68 19.15
N ASP A 7 -21.48 9.72 19.99
CA ASP A 7 -20.88 9.76 21.35
C ASP A 7 -19.38 9.42 21.34
N VAL A 8 -18.65 9.94 20.34
CA VAL A 8 -17.22 9.73 20.20
C VAL A 8 -16.46 10.86 20.88
N ALA A 9 -15.73 10.55 21.93
CA ALA A 9 -14.84 11.49 22.59
C ALA A 9 -13.57 11.72 21.76
N LEU A 10 -13.26 12.97 21.47
CA LEU A 10 -12.01 13.36 20.82
C LEU A 10 -10.94 13.61 21.89
N VAL A 11 -9.83 12.88 21.81
CA VAL A 11 -8.71 13.00 22.75
C VAL A 11 -7.70 13.97 22.16
N SER A 12 -7.60 15.17 22.74
CA SER A 12 -6.74 16.28 22.29
C SER A 12 -5.26 15.89 22.19
N GLU A 13 -4.77 15.08 23.12
CA GLU A 13 -3.38 14.60 23.17
C GLU A 13 -2.93 13.77 21.93
N LYS A 14 -3.90 13.25 21.18
CA LYS A 14 -3.64 12.47 19.95
C LYS A 14 -3.64 13.31 18.67
N PHE A 15 -3.97 14.59 18.77
CA PHE A 15 -3.92 15.46 17.61
C PHE A 15 -2.49 15.92 17.35
N GLN A 16 -2.11 15.87 16.08
CA GLN A 16 -0.82 16.36 15.60
C GLN A 16 -1.03 17.16 14.33
N LEU A 17 -0.36 18.29 14.20
CA LEU A 17 -0.36 19.12 13.00
C LEU A 17 0.91 18.80 12.18
N VAL A 18 0.71 18.36 10.95
CA VAL A 18 1.81 18.07 10.02
C VAL A 18 1.67 18.95 8.80
N ALA A 19 2.69 19.76 8.50
CA ALA A 19 2.75 20.57 7.29
C ALA A 19 3.41 19.77 6.18
N PHE A 20 2.72 19.62 5.04
CA PHE A 20 3.25 18.97 3.84
C PHE A 20 3.69 20.02 2.81
N HIS A 21 4.64 19.66 1.96
CA HIS A 21 5.19 20.52 0.89
C HIS A 21 5.95 21.77 1.37
N LYS A 22 6.53 21.71 2.56
CA LYS A 22 7.38 22.77 3.09
C LYS A 22 8.68 22.84 2.24
N LYS A 23 9.03 24.02 1.73
CA LYS A 23 10.37 24.27 1.17
C LYS A 23 11.35 24.45 2.32
N MET A 24 12.55 23.87 2.21
CA MET A 24 13.55 23.90 3.29
C MET A 24 13.92 25.32 3.77
N ASP A 25 13.76 26.33 2.91
CA ASP A 25 14.09 27.72 3.24
C ASP A 25 13.08 28.41 4.18
N ASP A 26 11.91 27.80 4.38
CA ASP A 26 10.84 28.37 5.20
C ASP A 26 10.88 27.92 6.68
N GLU A 27 11.89 27.14 7.08
CA GLU A 27 11.92 26.57 8.45
C GLU A 27 11.94 27.62 9.55
N LEU A 28 12.71 28.69 9.36
CA LEU A 28 12.86 29.75 10.37
C LEU A 28 11.61 30.63 10.49
N HIS A 29 10.88 30.84 9.38
CA HIS A 29 9.68 31.67 9.35
C HIS A 29 8.40 30.94 9.82
N TYR A 30 8.36 29.61 9.70
CA TYR A 30 7.17 28.84 10.04
C TYR A 30 7.00 28.65 11.55
N GLU A 31 8.09 28.52 12.31
CA GLU A 31 8.02 28.40 13.78
C GLU A 31 7.56 29.70 14.45
N THR A 32 7.80 30.85 13.81
CA THR A 32 7.46 32.16 14.36
C THR A 32 6.13 32.73 13.88
N SER A 33 5.54 32.21 12.80
CA SER A 33 4.33 32.76 12.17
C SER A 33 3.10 31.85 12.23
N VAL A 34 3.21 30.63 12.77
CA VAL A 34 2.06 29.74 12.86
C VAL A 34 1.16 30.17 14.01
N ILE A 35 -0.02 30.65 13.68
CA ILE A 35 -1.08 30.85 14.65
C ILE A 35 -1.36 29.51 15.34
N PRO A 36 -1.22 29.40 16.67
CA PRO A 36 -1.43 28.15 17.37
C PRO A 36 -2.87 27.68 17.16
N ILE A 37 -3.03 26.49 16.64
CA ILE A 37 -4.35 25.87 16.48
C ILE A 37 -4.73 25.24 17.83
N HIS A 38 -5.86 25.69 18.37
CA HIS A 38 -6.39 25.21 19.65
C HIS A 38 -7.52 24.20 19.42
N PHE A 39 -7.55 23.18 20.24
CA PHE A 39 -8.66 22.25 20.35
C PHE A 39 -8.93 21.99 21.84
N ASN A 40 -10.15 22.33 22.32
CA ASN A 40 -10.51 22.28 23.74
C ASN A 40 -9.50 23.00 24.65
N ASP A 41 -9.15 24.25 24.31
CA ASP A 41 -8.17 25.10 25.01
C ASP A 41 -6.73 24.56 25.06
N GLN A 42 -6.44 23.45 24.39
CA GLN A 42 -5.09 22.89 24.24
C GLN A 42 -4.54 23.22 22.87
N VAL A 43 -3.27 23.62 22.82
CA VAL A 43 -2.53 23.86 21.58
C VAL A 43 -2.23 22.50 20.94
N ILE A 44 -2.59 22.34 19.66
CA ILE A 44 -2.22 21.14 18.90
C ILE A 44 -0.72 21.20 18.57
N PRO A 45 0.10 20.22 19.02
CA PRO A 45 1.54 20.24 18.80
C PRO A 45 1.87 20.07 17.31
N PHE A 46 2.87 20.79 16.86
CA PHE A 46 3.47 20.60 15.54
C PHE A 46 4.34 19.35 15.55
N SER A 47 4.23 18.54 14.49
CA SER A 47 5.04 17.34 14.34
C SER A 47 5.49 17.19 12.87
N ASN A 48 6.72 16.73 12.64
CA ASN A 48 7.20 16.41 11.30
C ASN A 48 6.62 15.10 10.75
N GLN A 49 5.96 14.31 11.60
CA GLN A 49 5.32 13.07 11.21
C GLN A 49 4.13 12.77 12.09
N ALA A 50 3.10 12.16 11.50
CA ALA A 50 1.93 11.66 12.23
C ALA A 50 1.61 10.22 11.83
N SER A 51 1.22 9.42 12.81
CA SER A 51 0.75 8.06 12.59
C SER A 51 -0.77 8.02 12.53
N HIS A 52 -1.32 7.51 11.43
CA HIS A 52 -2.75 7.33 11.27
C HIS A 52 -3.05 5.94 10.68
N LEU A 53 -3.86 5.16 11.39
CA LEU A 53 -4.25 3.80 11.00
C LEU A 53 -3.05 2.90 10.61
N GLY A 54 -1.93 3.06 11.32
CA GLY A 54 -0.72 2.29 11.10
C GLY A 54 0.12 2.72 9.89
N LEU A 55 -0.21 3.85 9.26
CA LEU A 55 0.63 4.53 8.29
C LEU A 55 1.28 5.76 8.93
N VAL A 56 2.57 5.90 8.77
CA VAL A 56 3.31 7.08 9.22
C VAL A 56 3.41 8.05 8.04
N ARG A 57 2.82 9.22 8.18
CA ARG A 57 2.94 10.31 7.20
C ARG A 57 4.03 11.24 7.66
N SER A 58 5.01 11.49 6.81
CA SER A 58 6.12 12.42 7.06
C SER A 58 6.02 13.60 6.09
N ALA A 59 6.32 14.78 6.61
CA ALA A 59 6.42 16.00 5.80
C ALA A 59 7.59 15.94 4.80
N GLU A 60 8.73 15.38 5.23
CA GLU A 60 9.98 15.40 4.48
C GLU A 60 10.21 14.15 3.63
N HIS A 61 9.90 12.97 4.18
CA HIS A 61 10.28 11.69 3.58
C HIS A 61 9.13 10.99 2.83
N GLY A 62 7.98 11.64 2.68
CA GLY A 62 6.85 11.12 1.93
C GLY A 62 6.42 9.72 2.37
N ASN A 63 6.33 8.78 1.41
CA ASN A 63 5.91 7.42 1.67
C ASN A 63 7.01 6.51 2.24
N LEU A 64 8.29 6.92 2.16
CA LEU A 64 9.42 6.06 2.52
C LEU A 64 9.35 5.61 3.99
N VAL A 65 8.97 6.52 4.90
CA VAL A 65 8.79 6.20 6.33
C VAL A 65 7.73 5.11 6.53
N SER A 66 6.58 5.25 5.85
CA SER A 66 5.52 4.21 5.87
C SER A 66 6.02 2.87 5.35
N ILE A 67 6.79 2.87 4.27
CA ILE A 67 7.38 1.66 3.69
C ILE A 67 8.32 1.00 4.69
N MET A 68 9.25 1.75 5.26
CA MET A 68 10.22 1.23 6.23
C MET A 68 9.54 0.63 7.47
N GLU A 69 8.48 1.28 7.98
CA GLU A 69 7.65 0.74 9.05
C GLU A 69 6.96 -0.58 8.66
N ARG A 70 6.44 -0.69 7.43
CA ARG A 70 5.85 -1.95 6.95
C ARG A 70 6.88 -3.05 6.79
N LEU A 71 8.08 -2.74 6.31
CA LEU A 71 9.20 -3.71 6.25
C LEU A 71 9.60 -4.19 7.66
N ALA A 72 9.68 -3.28 8.62
CA ALA A 72 9.97 -3.62 10.01
C ALA A 72 8.85 -4.46 10.65
N ALA A 73 7.58 -4.09 10.43
CA ALA A 73 6.42 -4.87 10.91
C ALA A 73 6.39 -6.27 10.31
N HIS A 74 6.63 -6.41 9.02
CA HIS A 74 6.75 -7.71 8.35
C HIS A 74 7.88 -8.55 8.96
N ARG A 75 9.04 -7.93 9.22
CA ARG A 75 10.16 -8.63 9.86
C ARG A 75 9.80 -9.12 11.26
N ARG A 76 9.16 -8.27 12.09
CA ARG A 76 8.65 -8.67 13.42
C ARG A 76 7.70 -9.85 13.32
N GLN A 77 6.78 -9.82 12.33
CA GLN A 77 5.83 -10.91 12.09
C GLN A 77 6.54 -12.21 11.67
N LEU A 78 7.55 -12.14 10.80
CA LEU A 78 8.35 -13.32 10.44
C LEU A 78 9.03 -13.93 11.66
N PHE A 79 9.68 -13.10 12.48
CA PHE A 79 10.35 -13.57 13.68
C PHE A 79 9.39 -14.15 14.73
N SER A 80 8.17 -13.63 14.85
CA SER A 80 7.16 -14.18 15.76
C SER A 80 6.69 -15.59 15.38
N LEU A 81 6.89 -15.99 14.13
CA LEU A 81 6.54 -17.32 13.63
C LEU A 81 7.67 -18.36 13.78
N LEU A 82 8.90 -17.93 14.15
CA LEU A 82 10.01 -18.83 14.36
C LEU A 82 9.75 -19.90 15.46
N PRO A 83 9.18 -19.55 16.64
CA PRO A 83 8.85 -20.53 17.66
C PRO A 83 7.80 -21.55 17.21
N ALA A 84 6.94 -21.18 16.23
CA ALA A 84 5.94 -22.07 15.66
C ALA A 84 6.51 -23.00 14.55
N GLY A 85 7.84 -23.04 14.38
CA GLY A 85 8.51 -23.93 13.43
C GLY A 85 8.76 -23.33 12.05
N LEU A 86 8.50 -22.03 11.83
CA LEU A 86 8.87 -21.33 10.60
C LEU A 86 10.37 -21.03 10.60
N ALA A 87 11.19 -22.07 10.57
CA ALA A 87 12.63 -21.90 10.65
C ALA A 87 13.24 -21.73 9.25
N PHE A 88 13.83 -20.55 9.01
CA PHE A 88 14.59 -20.27 7.78
C PHE A 88 15.79 -21.21 7.59
N HIS A 89 16.25 -21.87 8.66
CA HIS A 89 17.50 -22.65 8.68
C HIS A 89 17.31 -24.15 8.90
N HIS A 90 16.18 -24.60 9.44
CA HIS A 90 15.96 -26.00 9.77
C HIS A 90 14.65 -26.52 9.18
N CYS A 91 14.76 -27.38 8.19
CA CYS A 91 13.86 -28.48 7.80
C CYS A 91 12.34 -28.21 7.68
N GLY A 92 11.93 -27.07 7.18
CA GLY A 92 10.56 -26.90 6.72
C GLY A 92 10.44 -27.19 5.21
N ASN A 93 9.31 -27.69 4.75
CA ASN A 93 8.99 -27.68 3.34
C ASN A 93 8.95 -26.23 2.85
N PRO A 94 9.80 -25.81 1.89
CA PRO A 94 9.83 -24.43 1.40
C PRO A 94 8.46 -23.92 0.92
N ALA A 95 7.67 -24.78 0.27
CA ALA A 95 6.33 -24.44 -0.18
C ALA A 95 5.38 -24.14 0.98
N ALA A 96 5.47 -24.89 2.09
CA ALA A 96 4.69 -24.60 3.31
C ALA A 96 5.11 -23.28 3.92
N ASN A 97 6.41 -22.99 4.01
CA ASN A 97 6.93 -21.73 4.53
C ASN A 97 6.45 -20.53 3.71
N ILE A 98 6.49 -20.60 2.38
CA ILE A 98 5.99 -19.56 1.49
C ILE A 98 4.48 -19.37 1.69
N ARG A 99 3.71 -20.46 1.84
CA ARG A 99 2.27 -20.38 2.09
C ARG A 99 1.96 -19.69 3.42
N VAL A 100 2.68 -20.03 4.49
CA VAL A 100 2.55 -19.36 5.80
C VAL A 100 2.92 -17.88 5.70
N GLN A 101 4.01 -17.53 5.02
CA GLN A 101 4.37 -16.14 4.76
C GLN A 101 3.26 -15.38 4.01
N HIS A 102 2.66 -15.99 3.00
CA HIS A 102 1.57 -15.38 2.25
C HIS A 102 0.32 -15.11 3.09
N ILE A 103 0.01 -16.02 4.01
CA ILE A 103 -1.18 -15.91 4.85
C ILE A 103 -0.97 -14.89 5.98
N TYR A 104 0.17 -14.94 6.65
CA TYR A 104 0.39 -14.18 7.88
C TYR A 104 1.27 -12.93 7.71
N CYS A 105 2.31 -12.99 6.88
CA CYS A 105 3.29 -11.91 6.80
C CYS A 105 3.04 -10.95 5.64
N LEU A 106 2.67 -11.44 4.46
CA LEU A 106 2.39 -10.60 3.30
C LEU A 106 1.25 -9.58 3.54
N PRO A 107 0.15 -9.90 4.26
CA PRO A 107 -0.85 -8.91 4.62
C PRO A 107 -0.29 -7.77 5.49
N VAL A 108 0.63 -8.08 6.40
CA VAL A 108 1.29 -7.08 7.26
C VAL A 108 2.19 -6.16 6.45
N LEU A 109 2.97 -6.72 5.52
CA LEU A 109 3.82 -5.96 4.60
C LEU A 109 3.00 -4.97 3.77
N MET A 110 1.90 -5.43 3.19
CA MET A 110 1.09 -4.66 2.25
C MET A 110 0.05 -3.77 2.93
N SER A 111 -0.09 -3.84 4.25
CA SER A 111 -1.10 -3.08 5.01
C SER A 111 -0.93 -1.58 4.78
N GLY A 112 -1.98 -0.93 4.31
CA GLY A 112 -2.03 0.51 4.04
C GLY A 112 -1.29 0.95 2.77
N LEU A 113 -0.30 0.20 2.26
CA LEU A 113 0.45 0.59 1.06
C LEU A 113 -0.43 0.70 -0.19
N ALA A 114 -1.53 -0.05 -0.23
CA ALA A 114 -2.48 0.00 -1.34
C ALA A 114 -3.20 1.36 -1.49
N SER A 115 -3.28 2.15 -0.43
CA SER A 115 -3.87 3.50 -0.47
C SER A 115 -2.88 4.60 -0.87
N LEU A 116 -1.61 4.27 -1.05
CA LEU A 116 -0.55 5.20 -1.40
C LEU A 116 -0.28 5.19 -2.91
N VAL A 117 0.12 6.35 -3.42
CA VAL A 117 0.73 6.47 -4.75
C VAL A 117 2.22 6.27 -4.57
N LEU A 118 2.72 5.11 -4.96
CA LEU A 118 4.13 4.76 -4.81
C LEU A 118 4.89 5.03 -6.11
N SER A 119 6.06 5.63 -5.98
CA SER A 119 7.01 5.80 -7.08
C SER A 119 7.66 4.46 -7.46
N LYS A 120 8.24 4.38 -8.67
CA LYS A 120 8.97 3.19 -9.12
C LYS A 120 10.13 2.82 -8.17
N ALA A 121 10.81 3.83 -7.61
CA ALA A 121 11.89 3.62 -6.65
C ALA A 121 11.38 2.98 -5.35
N GLU A 122 10.25 3.47 -4.82
CA GLU A 122 9.62 2.92 -3.62
C GLU A 122 9.12 1.48 -3.83
N ILE A 123 8.49 1.21 -4.98
CA ILE A 123 8.08 -0.15 -5.36
C ILE A 123 9.29 -1.09 -5.45
N LYS A 124 10.43 -0.60 -5.99
CA LYS A 124 11.67 -1.38 -6.06
C LYS A 124 12.22 -1.74 -4.68
N VAL A 125 12.14 -0.85 -3.70
CA VAL A 125 12.53 -1.15 -2.30
C VAL A 125 11.71 -2.30 -1.74
N ILE A 126 10.39 -2.25 -1.90
CA ILE A 126 9.47 -3.31 -1.43
C ILE A 126 9.75 -4.63 -2.15
N SER A 127 9.93 -4.58 -3.47
CA SER A 127 10.17 -5.75 -4.32
C SER A 127 11.50 -6.44 -3.98
N ASN A 128 12.57 -5.68 -3.79
CA ASN A 128 13.87 -6.21 -3.39
C ASN A 128 13.82 -6.88 -2.02
N TYR A 129 13.14 -6.25 -1.06
CA TYR A 129 12.94 -6.84 0.26
C TYR A 129 12.15 -8.16 0.18
N TYR A 130 11.03 -8.17 -0.53
CA TYR A 130 10.19 -9.35 -0.69
C TYR A 130 10.94 -10.50 -1.38
N LYS A 131 11.63 -10.19 -2.48
CA LYS A 131 12.50 -11.14 -3.21
C LYS A 131 13.57 -11.74 -2.31
N THR A 132 14.28 -10.92 -1.54
CA THR A 132 15.31 -11.39 -0.61
C THR A 132 14.76 -12.37 0.44
N ASN A 133 13.53 -12.14 0.91
CA ASN A 133 12.88 -13.07 1.83
C ASN A 133 12.54 -14.42 1.15
N LEU A 134 12.07 -14.40 -0.10
CA LEU A 134 11.80 -15.63 -0.86
C LEU A 134 13.10 -16.44 -1.08
N ILE A 135 14.19 -15.78 -1.49
CA ILE A 135 15.51 -16.41 -1.66
C ILE A 135 15.93 -17.13 -0.37
N LYS A 136 15.83 -16.45 0.77
CA LYS A 136 16.19 -17.02 2.07
C LYS A 136 15.32 -18.21 2.46
N GLN A 137 14.02 -18.15 2.23
CA GLN A 137 13.09 -19.22 2.57
C GLN A 137 13.25 -20.46 1.73
N MET A 138 13.57 -20.28 0.44
CA MET A 138 13.82 -21.37 -0.48
C MET A 138 15.27 -21.84 -0.50
N LYS A 139 16.16 -21.18 0.28
CA LYS A 139 17.61 -21.45 0.29
C LYS A 139 18.24 -21.35 -1.10
N LEU A 140 17.77 -20.42 -1.92
CA LEU A 140 18.31 -20.18 -3.24
C LEU A 140 19.61 -19.40 -3.18
N LEU A 141 20.41 -19.53 -4.22
CA LEU A 141 21.59 -18.69 -4.40
C LEU A 141 21.18 -17.23 -4.60
N HIS A 142 21.96 -16.31 -4.05
CA HIS A 142 21.66 -14.87 -4.14
C HIS A 142 21.61 -14.36 -5.60
N ARG A 143 22.28 -15.05 -6.52
CA ARG A 143 22.32 -14.72 -7.95
C ARG A 143 21.21 -15.39 -8.77
N THR A 144 20.25 -16.05 -8.14
CA THR A 144 19.12 -16.68 -8.85
C THR A 144 18.34 -15.61 -9.61
N PRO A 145 18.06 -15.79 -10.91
CA PRO A 145 17.27 -14.85 -11.70
C PRO A 145 15.87 -14.63 -11.13
N ASP A 146 15.36 -13.40 -11.24
CA ASP A 146 14.05 -13.04 -10.70
C ASP A 146 12.91 -13.95 -11.18
N PRO A 147 12.79 -14.29 -12.49
CA PRO A 147 11.76 -15.23 -12.95
C PRO A 147 11.80 -16.57 -12.23
N ALA A 148 13.00 -17.16 -12.08
CA ALA A 148 13.17 -18.45 -11.42
C ALA A 148 12.71 -18.40 -9.95
N ILE A 149 12.98 -17.29 -9.23
CA ILE A 149 12.55 -17.11 -7.84
C ILE A 149 11.02 -17.16 -7.75
N TYR A 150 10.32 -16.40 -8.60
CA TYR A 150 8.87 -16.30 -8.56
C TYR A 150 8.17 -17.57 -9.04
N PHE A 151 8.71 -18.26 -10.07
CA PHE A 151 8.19 -19.54 -10.54
C PHE A 151 8.36 -20.65 -9.49
N LEU A 152 9.53 -20.75 -8.87
CA LEU A 152 9.78 -21.73 -7.81
C LEU A 152 8.95 -21.46 -6.55
N ALA A 153 8.76 -20.19 -6.22
CA ALA A 153 7.91 -19.78 -5.09
C ALA A 153 6.41 -19.96 -5.36
N GLY A 154 6.00 -20.13 -6.62
CA GLY A 154 4.58 -20.15 -7.00
C GLY A 154 3.85 -18.87 -6.67
N THR A 155 4.55 -17.71 -6.70
CA THR A 155 4.01 -16.43 -6.26
C THR A 155 4.26 -15.33 -7.27
N LEU A 156 3.43 -14.29 -7.23
CA LEU A 156 3.63 -13.08 -8.01
C LEU A 156 4.61 -12.12 -7.32
N PRO A 157 5.30 -11.26 -8.08
CA PRO A 157 6.12 -10.18 -7.54
C PRO A 157 5.34 -9.27 -6.58
N ALA A 158 6.06 -8.61 -5.66
CA ALA A 158 5.44 -7.70 -4.69
C ALA A 158 4.61 -6.57 -5.34
N GLU A 159 5.05 -6.07 -6.48
CA GLU A 159 4.32 -5.08 -7.28
C GLU A 159 2.95 -5.62 -7.72
N ALA A 160 2.88 -6.83 -8.24
CA ALA A 160 1.62 -7.47 -8.61
C ALA A 160 0.68 -7.68 -7.41
N GLN A 161 1.25 -8.07 -6.26
CA GLN A 161 0.49 -8.21 -5.02
C GLN A 161 -0.08 -6.86 -4.54
N LEU A 162 0.68 -5.78 -4.70
CA LEU A 162 0.22 -4.42 -4.41
C LEU A 162 -0.94 -4.01 -5.32
N HIS A 163 -0.81 -4.22 -6.63
CA HIS A 163 -1.85 -3.89 -7.61
C HIS A 163 -3.16 -4.65 -7.35
N LEU A 164 -3.08 -5.94 -6.97
CA LEU A 164 -4.27 -6.71 -6.56
C LEU A 164 -5.00 -6.06 -5.37
N ARG A 165 -4.25 -5.54 -4.40
CA ARG A 165 -4.84 -4.87 -3.23
C ARG A 165 -5.40 -3.50 -3.58
N GLN A 166 -4.75 -2.76 -4.47
CA GLN A 166 -5.25 -1.49 -4.98
C GLN A 166 -6.58 -1.67 -5.71
N PHE A 167 -6.71 -2.69 -6.57
CA PHE A 167 -7.97 -3.03 -7.22
C PHE A 167 -9.04 -3.49 -6.23
N THR A 168 -8.66 -4.26 -5.21
CA THR A 168 -9.61 -4.65 -4.15
C THR A 168 -10.15 -3.43 -3.42
N LEU A 169 -9.28 -2.48 -3.07
CA LEU A 169 -9.67 -1.22 -2.42
C LEU A 169 -10.56 -0.38 -3.35
N PHE A 170 -10.20 -0.28 -4.63
CA PHE A 170 -11.00 0.44 -5.62
C PHE A 170 -12.40 -0.17 -5.78
N ASN A 171 -12.48 -1.49 -5.86
CA ASN A 171 -13.78 -2.18 -5.93
C ASN A 171 -14.65 -1.92 -4.69
N MET A 172 -14.05 -1.84 -3.50
CA MET A 172 -14.79 -1.42 -2.30
C MET A 172 -15.36 -0.02 -2.46
N ILE A 173 -14.59 0.94 -3.00
CA ILE A 173 -15.05 2.31 -3.24
C ILE A 173 -16.19 2.35 -4.26
N CYS A 174 -16.15 1.55 -5.32
CA CYS A 174 -17.23 1.46 -6.31
C CYS A 174 -18.57 1.05 -5.68
N HIS A 175 -18.55 0.22 -4.64
CA HIS A 175 -19.76 -0.22 -3.94
C HIS A 175 -20.25 0.76 -2.86
N LEU A 176 -19.50 1.80 -2.52
CA LEU A 176 -19.89 2.84 -1.57
C LEU A 176 -20.77 3.91 -2.27
N LYS A 177 -21.96 3.51 -2.73
CA LYS A 177 -22.92 4.45 -3.35
C LYS A 177 -23.22 5.60 -2.39
N GLN A 178 -23.27 6.84 -2.94
CA GLN A 178 -23.55 8.09 -2.20
C GLN A 178 -22.52 8.47 -1.13
N ASN A 179 -21.39 7.77 -1.01
CA ASN A 179 -20.33 8.16 -0.10
C ASN A 179 -19.47 9.28 -0.73
N ILE A 180 -18.88 10.09 0.14
CA ILE A 180 -17.97 11.17 -0.26
C ILE A 180 -16.78 10.63 -1.08
N LEU A 181 -16.28 9.43 -0.76
CA LEU A 181 -15.20 8.77 -1.49
C LEU A 181 -15.56 8.45 -2.94
N ASN A 182 -16.79 8.02 -3.20
CA ASN A 182 -17.26 7.77 -4.57
C ASN A 182 -17.35 9.09 -5.36
N LYS A 183 -17.88 10.14 -4.75
CA LYS A 183 -17.92 11.49 -5.36
C LYS A 183 -16.53 12.02 -5.68
N VAL A 184 -15.58 11.89 -4.75
CA VAL A 184 -14.18 12.26 -4.95
C VAL A 184 -13.54 11.45 -6.07
N ALA A 185 -13.81 10.15 -6.14
CA ALA A 185 -13.32 9.28 -7.22
C ALA A 185 -13.80 9.75 -8.61
N VAL A 186 -15.10 9.99 -8.75
CA VAL A 186 -15.69 10.50 -9.99
C VAL A 186 -15.10 11.85 -10.35
N SER A 187 -15.08 12.82 -9.42
CA SER A 187 -14.50 14.14 -9.65
C SER A 187 -13.03 14.06 -10.07
N SER A 188 -12.21 13.29 -9.34
CA SER A 188 -10.79 13.11 -9.64
C SER A 188 -10.57 12.51 -11.03
N LEU A 189 -11.35 11.50 -11.41
CA LEU A 189 -11.23 10.85 -12.71
C LEU A 189 -11.77 11.71 -13.88
N SER A 190 -12.67 12.67 -13.59
CA SER A 190 -13.26 13.56 -14.61
C SER A 190 -12.37 14.77 -14.95
N VAL A 191 -11.61 15.28 -13.98
CA VAL A 191 -10.98 16.62 -14.08
C VAL A 191 -9.62 16.62 -14.77
N SER A 192 -8.84 15.54 -14.80
CA SER A 192 -7.49 15.66 -15.33
C SER A 192 -6.90 14.34 -15.84
N TYR A 193 -6.55 14.31 -17.13
CA TYR A 193 -6.03 13.08 -17.73
C TYR A 193 -4.49 12.95 -17.68
N TYR A 194 -3.72 14.03 -17.75
CA TYR A 194 -2.30 13.92 -18.13
C TYR A 194 -1.25 14.29 -17.07
N LYS A 195 -1.62 14.88 -15.94
CA LYS A 195 -0.63 15.37 -14.96
C LYS A 195 -1.01 15.13 -13.50
N SER A 196 -2.02 14.32 -13.21
CA SER A 196 -2.45 14.11 -11.84
C SER A 196 -1.67 12.98 -11.18
N THR A 197 -1.09 13.27 -10.02
CA THR A 197 -0.50 12.29 -9.10
C THR A 197 -1.55 11.62 -8.21
N SER A 198 -2.84 11.74 -8.58
CA SER A 198 -3.95 11.17 -7.82
C SER A 198 -3.92 9.64 -7.85
N TRP A 199 -4.26 9.02 -6.71
CA TRP A 199 -4.42 7.58 -6.60
C TRP A 199 -5.44 7.01 -7.60
N PHE A 200 -6.52 7.71 -7.90
CA PHE A 200 -7.52 7.27 -8.89
C PHE A 200 -6.97 7.26 -10.32
N HIS A 201 -6.06 8.17 -10.65
CA HIS A 201 -5.38 8.15 -11.95
C HIS A 201 -4.38 6.99 -12.05
N GLN A 202 -3.71 6.65 -10.93
CA GLN A 202 -2.90 5.43 -10.90
C GLN A 202 -3.77 4.18 -11.15
N ILE A 203 -4.96 4.09 -10.55
CA ILE A 203 -5.90 2.99 -10.83
C ILE A 203 -6.28 2.94 -12.31
N ARG A 204 -6.55 4.09 -12.95
CA ARG A 204 -6.83 4.15 -14.39
C ARG A 204 -5.67 3.63 -15.22
N TYR A 205 -4.45 4.05 -14.91
CA TYR A 205 -3.24 3.55 -15.56
C TYR A 205 -3.10 2.03 -15.42
N LEU A 206 -3.33 1.49 -14.23
CA LEU A 206 -3.29 0.05 -13.98
C LEU A 206 -4.40 -0.70 -14.72
N CYS A 207 -5.60 -0.13 -14.83
CA CYS A 207 -6.68 -0.72 -15.63
C CYS A 207 -6.27 -0.84 -17.11
N GLN A 208 -5.65 0.20 -17.66
CA GLN A 208 -5.12 0.17 -19.04
C GLN A 208 -4.00 -0.89 -19.18
N GLN A 209 -3.06 -0.92 -18.23
CA GLN A 209 -1.94 -1.87 -18.23
C GLN A 209 -2.40 -3.34 -18.24
N TYR A 210 -3.46 -3.66 -17.51
CA TYR A 210 -3.98 -5.02 -17.37
C TYR A 210 -5.17 -5.33 -18.29
N GLY A 211 -5.58 -4.39 -19.16
CA GLY A 211 -6.74 -4.57 -20.04
C GLY A 211 -8.06 -4.74 -19.29
N LEU A 212 -8.23 -4.01 -18.20
CA LEU A 212 -9.48 -3.93 -17.44
C LEU A 212 -10.34 -2.76 -17.92
N PHE A 213 -11.61 -2.75 -17.53
CA PHE A 213 -12.52 -1.66 -17.85
C PHE A 213 -12.07 -0.32 -17.26
N ASP A 214 -12.46 0.80 -17.89
CA ASP A 214 -12.18 2.13 -17.35
C ASP A 214 -12.82 2.29 -15.94
N PRO A 215 -12.09 2.88 -14.99
CA PRO A 215 -12.58 3.09 -13.63
C PRO A 215 -13.89 3.87 -13.54
N LEU A 216 -14.16 4.81 -14.45
CA LEU A 216 -15.43 5.56 -14.49
C LEU A 216 -16.63 4.64 -14.81
N ILE A 217 -16.45 3.70 -15.74
CA ILE A 217 -17.49 2.71 -16.06
C ILE A 217 -17.78 1.84 -14.83
N MET A 218 -16.72 1.41 -14.11
CA MET A 218 -16.86 0.60 -12.91
C MET A 218 -17.49 1.35 -11.73
N LEU A 219 -17.28 2.67 -11.61
CA LEU A 219 -17.93 3.49 -10.59
C LEU A 219 -19.44 3.63 -10.84
N ASN A 220 -19.84 3.75 -12.11
CA ASN A 220 -21.26 3.85 -12.49
C ASN A 220 -21.98 2.51 -12.40
N ASN A 221 -21.33 1.44 -12.85
CA ASN A 221 -21.86 0.07 -12.87
C ASN A 221 -20.89 -0.88 -12.17
N PRO A 222 -20.88 -0.93 -10.83
CA PRO A 222 -19.94 -1.75 -10.08
C PRO A 222 -20.12 -3.23 -10.41
N PRO A 223 -19.08 -3.93 -10.87
CA PRO A 223 -19.14 -5.38 -11.04
C PRO A 223 -19.25 -6.08 -9.68
N SER A 224 -19.79 -7.30 -9.66
CA SER A 224 -19.86 -8.05 -8.40
C SER A 224 -18.46 -8.25 -7.80
N LYS A 225 -18.37 -8.17 -6.47
CA LYS A 225 -17.07 -8.20 -5.75
C LYS A 225 -16.24 -9.44 -6.08
N GLY A 226 -16.87 -10.60 -6.17
CA GLY A 226 -16.20 -11.86 -6.49
C GLY A 226 -15.68 -11.87 -7.92
N HIS A 227 -16.54 -11.63 -8.88
CA HIS A 227 -16.21 -11.63 -10.29
C HIS A 227 -15.08 -10.64 -10.62
N PHE A 228 -15.14 -9.41 -10.10
CA PHE A 228 -14.08 -8.42 -10.32
C PHE A 228 -12.74 -8.86 -9.74
N LYS A 229 -12.75 -9.41 -8.52
CA LYS A 229 -11.52 -9.92 -7.87
C LYS A 229 -10.88 -11.03 -8.70
N ASP A 230 -11.67 -11.95 -9.22
CA ASP A 230 -11.17 -13.07 -10.01
C ASP A 230 -10.66 -12.60 -11.37
N GLN A 231 -11.37 -11.66 -12.01
CA GLN A 231 -10.94 -11.03 -13.25
C GLN A 231 -9.59 -10.29 -13.07
N CYS A 232 -9.47 -9.46 -12.03
CA CYS A 232 -8.21 -8.76 -11.73
C CYS A 232 -7.07 -9.75 -11.49
N ARG A 233 -7.33 -10.82 -10.71
CA ARG A 233 -6.32 -11.84 -10.44
C ARG A 233 -5.87 -12.53 -11.72
N SER A 234 -6.79 -12.94 -12.57
CA SER A 234 -6.48 -13.61 -13.85
C SER A 234 -5.65 -12.69 -14.76
N LYS A 235 -6.07 -11.43 -14.95
CA LYS A 235 -5.37 -10.48 -15.83
C LYS A 235 -3.98 -10.09 -15.31
N ILE A 236 -3.83 -9.90 -14.02
CA ILE A 236 -2.53 -9.60 -13.40
C ILE A 236 -1.61 -10.83 -13.50
N TYR A 237 -2.14 -12.03 -13.25
CA TYR A 237 -1.36 -13.26 -13.38
C TYR A 237 -0.88 -13.47 -14.82
N GLU A 238 -1.77 -13.34 -15.80
CA GLU A 238 -1.46 -13.45 -17.23
C GLU A 238 -0.36 -12.48 -17.67
N TYR A 239 -0.50 -11.19 -17.28
CA TYR A 239 0.50 -10.16 -17.58
C TYR A 239 1.88 -10.49 -17.00
N TRP A 240 1.92 -10.80 -15.71
CA TRP A 240 3.18 -11.06 -15.02
C TRP A 240 3.80 -12.39 -15.44
N HIS A 241 3.00 -13.41 -15.70
CA HIS A 241 3.51 -14.67 -16.24
C HIS A 241 4.19 -14.45 -17.61
N LYS A 242 3.54 -13.73 -18.52
CA LYS A 242 4.11 -13.37 -19.81
C LYS A 242 5.40 -12.57 -19.65
N LYS A 243 5.40 -11.56 -18.78
CA LYS A 243 6.57 -10.73 -18.52
C LYS A 243 7.74 -11.54 -17.97
N LEU A 244 7.52 -12.34 -16.93
CA LEU A 244 8.56 -13.17 -16.32
C LEU A 244 9.09 -14.24 -17.30
N THR A 245 8.24 -14.81 -18.15
CA THR A 245 8.65 -15.76 -19.17
C THR A 245 9.52 -15.11 -20.25
N SER A 246 9.26 -13.83 -20.56
CA SER A 246 10.09 -13.10 -21.54
C SER A 246 11.44 -12.64 -20.98
N GLU A 247 11.59 -12.59 -19.64
CA GLU A 247 12.81 -12.22 -18.94
C GLU A 247 13.67 -13.46 -18.55
N ALA A 248 13.12 -14.69 -18.72
CA ALA A 248 13.80 -15.97 -18.40
C ALA A 248 14.70 -16.43 -19.53
#